data_1670e7828411fca732df786d6b45a909
#
_entry.id   1670e7828411fca732df786d6b45a909
#
_cell.length_a   1.000
_cell.length_b   1.000
_cell.length_c   1.000
_cell.angle_alpha   90.00
_cell.angle_beta   90.00
_cell.angle_gamma   90.00
#
_symmetry.space_group_name_H-M   'P 1'
#
loop_
_entity.id
_entity.type
_entity.pdbx_description
1 polymer ?
#
loop_
_entity_poly.entity_id
_entity_poly.type
_entity_poly.pdbx_seq_one_letter_code
_entity_poly.pdbx_strand_id
1 'polypeptide(L)'
;MKTPISYYGGKQSMLKDILPLVPEHDIYTEVFAGGAALLFAKEPVRVNVINDLSGELVNFYRTAVADFDALRLEVLRTAHSREQHNVAWFIYRHPDYFSPVKRAWAV
;
A
#
# COMPACT_ATOMS: atom_id res chain seq x y z
N MET A 1 3.03 3.82 13.90
CA MET A 1 2.00 3.99 12.89
C MET A 1 1.77 2.69 12.14
N LYS A 2 0.52 2.29 12.01
CA LYS A 2 0.20 1.07 11.26
C LYS A 2 0.13 1.37 9.77
N THR A 3 0.44 0.35 8.95
CA THR A 3 0.33 0.46 7.50
C THR A 3 -1.14 0.48 7.06
N PRO A 4 -1.46 1.12 5.91
CA PRO A 4 -2.84 1.15 5.40
C PRO A 4 -3.36 -0.22 4.97
N ILE A 5 -2.46 -1.15 4.65
CA ILE A 5 -2.82 -2.53 4.31
C ILE A 5 -1.98 -3.50 5.12
N SER A 6 -2.58 -4.65 5.46
CA SER A 6 -1.84 -5.77 6.03
C SER A 6 -1.16 -6.55 4.91
N TYR A 7 0.10 -6.86 5.07
CA TYR A 7 0.86 -7.57 4.05
C TYR A 7 1.65 -8.72 4.68
N TYR A 8 1.50 -9.92 4.13
CA TYR A 8 2.21 -11.09 4.61
C TYR A 8 3.72 -10.90 4.42
N GLY A 9 4.48 -11.15 5.47
CA GLY A 9 5.92 -10.94 5.47
C GLY A 9 6.32 -9.47 5.61
N GLY A 10 5.39 -8.58 5.95
CA GLY A 10 5.70 -7.17 6.18
C GLY A 10 6.60 -6.94 7.40
N LYS A 11 7.22 -5.77 7.45
CA LYS A 11 8.24 -5.43 8.46
C LYS A 11 7.68 -4.80 9.73
N GLN A 12 6.34 -4.76 9.89
CA GLN A 12 5.70 -4.06 11.00
C GLN A 12 6.21 -4.53 12.37
N SER A 13 6.36 -5.84 12.55
CA SER A 13 6.82 -6.43 13.81
C SER A 13 8.32 -6.21 14.08
N MET A 14 9.08 -5.84 13.06
CA MET A 14 10.54 -5.64 13.15
C MET A 14 10.95 -4.18 13.25
N LEU A 15 10.00 -3.25 13.25
CA LEU A 15 10.29 -1.81 13.22
C LEU A 15 11.19 -1.38 14.39
N LYS A 16 10.95 -1.90 15.58
CA LYS A 16 11.75 -1.56 16.77
C LYS A 16 13.23 -1.93 16.61
N ASP A 17 13.52 -2.93 15.80
CA ASP A 17 14.90 -3.39 15.55
C ASP A 17 15.53 -2.67 14.35
N ILE A 18 14.74 -2.28 13.35
CA ILE A 18 15.23 -1.70 12.11
C ILE A 18 15.37 -0.17 12.21
N LEU A 19 14.40 0.51 12.81
CA LEU A 19 14.41 1.98 12.86
C LEU A 19 15.70 2.58 13.44
N PRO A 20 16.25 2.05 14.53
CA PRO A 20 17.50 2.60 15.08
C PRO A 20 18.71 2.47 14.17
N LEU A 21 18.63 1.57 13.17
CA LEU A 21 19.73 1.33 12.22
C LEU A 21 19.67 2.26 11.01
N VAL A 22 18.60 3.02 10.85
CA VAL A 22 18.42 3.91 9.69
C VAL A 22 19.21 5.20 9.93
N PRO A 23 20.24 5.49 9.09
CA PRO A 23 21.02 6.73 9.23
C PRO A 23 20.22 7.94 8.73
N GLU A 24 20.70 9.14 9.02
CA GLU A 24 20.17 10.35 8.40
C GLU A 24 20.31 10.26 6.87
N HIS A 25 19.28 10.70 6.16
CA HIS A 25 19.25 10.60 4.71
C HIS A 25 18.29 11.66 4.14
N ASP A 26 18.44 11.94 2.86
CA ASP A 26 17.59 12.89 2.11
C ASP A 26 16.71 12.15 1.09
N ILE A 27 17.13 10.97 0.67
CA ILE A 27 16.41 10.12 -0.28
C ILE A 27 16.23 8.74 0.37
N TYR A 28 14.99 8.24 0.36
CA TYR A 28 14.65 6.94 0.91
C TYR A 28 14.02 6.07 -0.17
N THR A 29 14.50 4.85 -0.31
CA THR A 29 13.98 3.88 -1.28
C THR A 29 13.73 2.54 -0.60
N GLU A 30 12.52 2.00 -0.74
CA GLU A 30 12.20 0.62 -0.38
C GLU A 30 12.08 -0.21 -1.65
N VAL A 31 12.98 -1.17 -1.83
CA VAL A 31 13.01 -2.04 -3.03
C VAL A 31 11.93 -3.11 -2.95
N PHE A 32 11.64 -3.61 -1.75
CA PHE A 32 10.59 -4.59 -1.46
C PHE A 32 9.66 -4.01 -0.42
N ALA A 33 8.76 -3.11 -0.86
CA ALA A 33 7.99 -2.27 0.06
C ALA A 33 6.95 -3.05 0.87
N GLY A 34 6.27 -4.02 0.25
CA GLY A 34 5.16 -4.69 0.91
C GLY A 34 4.12 -3.68 1.41
N GLY A 35 3.79 -3.73 2.68
CA GLY A 35 2.91 -2.75 3.33
C GLY A 35 3.57 -1.41 3.61
N ALA A 36 4.83 -1.22 3.24
CA ALA A 36 5.61 0.00 3.48
C ALA A 36 5.70 0.40 4.96
N ALA A 37 5.83 -0.59 5.84
CA ALA A 37 5.83 -0.35 7.29
C ALA A 37 6.93 0.63 7.72
N LEU A 38 8.14 0.46 7.18
CA LEU A 38 9.27 1.31 7.54
C LEU A 38 9.09 2.74 7.02
N LEU A 39 8.58 2.91 5.80
CA LEU A 39 8.30 4.22 5.23
C LEU A 39 7.34 5.02 6.11
N PHE A 40 6.26 4.39 6.57
CA PHE A 40 5.26 5.08 7.40
C PHE A 40 5.72 5.31 8.84
N ALA A 41 6.68 4.53 9.34
CA ALA A 41 7.16 4.64 10.72
C ALA A 41 8.29 5.65 10.89
N LYS A 42 9.13 5.84 9.86
CA LYS A 42 10.27 6.74 9.95
C LYS A 42 9.91 8.21 9.71
N GLU A 43 10.79 9.11 10.08
CA GLU A 43 10.63 10.54 9.77
C GLU A 43 10.59 10.77 8.26
N PRO A 44 9.68 11.63 7.75
CA PRO A 44 9.63 11.95 6.33
C PRO A 44 10.92 12.60 5.83
N VAL A 45 11.30 12.30 4.60
CA VAL A 45 12.44 12.95 3.93
C VAL A 45 11.98 13.56 2.61
N ARG A 46 12.86 14.32 1.96
CA ARG A 46 12.54 15.07 0.74
C ARG A 46 12.03 14.16 -0.39
N VAL A 47 12.65 13.01 -0.59
CA VAL A 47 12.29 12.08 -1.65
C VAL A 47 12.10 10.69 -1.07
N ASN A 48 10.91 10.13 -1.25
CA ASN A 48 10.59 8.77 -0.83
C ASN A 48 10.16 7.97 -2.06
N VAL A 49 10.81 6.83 -2.27
CA VAL A 49 10.51 5.92 -3.39
C VAL A 49 10.17 4.56 -2.82
N ILE A 50 9.06 3.99 -3.27
CA ILE A 50 8.71 2.61 -2.96
C ILE A 50 8.66 1.79 -4.23
N ASN A 51 9.12 0.57 -4.13
CA ASN A 51 9.09 -0.41 -5.20
C ASN A 51 8.62 -1.76 -4.67
N ASP A 52 7.90 -2.49 -5.46
CA ASP A 52 7.53 -3.86 -5.17
C ASP A 52 7.28 -4.61 -6.48
N LEU A 53 7.51 -5.90 -6.46
CA LEU A 53 7.24 -6.75 -7.61
C LEU A 53 5.74 -6.83 -7.92
N SER A 54 4.89 -6.69 -6.90
CA SER A 54 3.44 -6.65 -7.07
C SER A 54 3.01 -5.31 -7.68
N GLY A 55 2.63 -5.32 -8.94
CA GLY A 55 2.12 -4.14 -9.63
C GLY A 55 0.83 -3.61 -9.02
N GLU A 56 -0.01 -4.48 -8.46
CA GLU A 56 -1.25 -4.07 -7.80
C GLU A 56 -0.96 -3.30 -6.51
N LEU A 57 0.05 -3.70 -5.77
CA LEU A 57 0.48 -2.99 -4.57
C LEU A 57 1.00 -1.59 -4.90
N VAL A 58 1.82 -1.49 -5.94
CA VAL A 58 2.32 -0.20 -6.44
C VAL A 58 1.16 0.68 -6.91
N ASN A 59 0.20 0.10 -7.63
CA ASN A 59 -1.00 0.82 -8.07
C ASN A 59 -1.79 1.36 -6.88
N PHE A 60 -1.92 0.58 -5.80
CA PHE A 60 -2.61 1.03 -4.59
C PHE A 60 -1.98 2.31 -4.05
N TYR A 61 -0.66 2.33 -3.86
CA TYR A 61 0.01 3.51 -3.31
C TYR A 61 -0.02 4.70 -4.28
N ARG A 62 0.12 4.45 -5.57
CA ARG A 62 0.02 5.51 -6.58
C ARG A 62 -1.37 6.14 -6.57
N THR A 63 -2.41 5.33 -6.50
CA THR A 63 -3.80 5.80 -6.47
C THR A 63 -4.10 6.54 -5.17
N ALA A 64 -3.57 6.07 -4.04
CA ALA A 64 -3.75 6.73 -2.75
C ALA A 64 -3.17 8.14 -2.74
N VAL A 65 -2.12 8.39 -3.50
CA VAL A 65 -1.53 9.73 -3.63
C VAL A 65 -2.27 10.57 -4.69
N ALA A 66 -2.52 9.99 -5.87
CA ALA A 66 -3.02 10.74 -7.03
C ALA A 66 -4.55 10.93 -7.00
N ASP A 67 -5.30 10.01 -6.39
CA ASP A 67 -6.76 10.01 -6.44
C ASP A 67 -7.35 9.50 -5.12
N PHE A 68 -6.86 10.06 -4.03
CA PHE A 68 -7.23 9.65 -2.67
C PHE A 68 -8.73 9.73 -2.42
N ASP A 69 -9.39 10.81 -2.86
CA ASP A 69 -10.81 11.02 -2.59
C ASP A 69 -11.67 9.95 -3.24
N ALA A 70 -11.36 9.56 -4.49
CA ALA A 70 -12.09 8.51 -5.19
C ALA A 70 -11.88 7.15 -4.51
N LEU A 71 -10.66 6.84 -4.12
CA LEU A 71 -10.35 5.59 -3.42
C LEU A 71 -11.04 5.55 -2.05
N ARG A 72 -10.99 6.64 -1.31
CA ARG A 72 -11.66 6.77 -0.01
C ARG A 72 -13.16 6.52 -0.13
N LEU A 73 -13.79 7.08 -1.16
CA LEU A 73 -15.22 6.92 -1.39
C LEU A 73 -15.57 5.45 -1.68
N GLU A 74 -14.77 4.76 -2.49
CA GLU A 74 -14.98 3.33 -2.77
C GLU A 74 -14.87 2.50 -1.48
N VAL A 75 -13.90 2.78 -0.64
CA VAL A 75 -13.73 2.08 0.64
C VAL A 75 -14.90 2.35 1.58
N LEU A 76 -15.35 3.60 1.68
CA LEU A 76 -16.45 3.98 2.57
C LEU A 76 -17.79 3.38 2.13
N ARG A 77 -17.98 3.12 0.85
CA ARG A 77 -19.19 2.48 0.31
C ARG A 77 -19.20 0.96 0.50
N THR A 78 -18.09 0.38 0.89
CA THR A 78 -17.95 -1.08 0.97
C THR A 78 -18.47 -1.60 2.29
N ALA A 79 -19.45 -2.51 2.24
CA ALA A 79 -19.86 -3.30 3.38
C ALA A 79 -18.98 -4.56 3.45
N HIS A 80 -18.44 -4.85 4.61
CA HIS A 80 -17.60 -6.03 4.78
C HIS A 80 -18.44 -7.31 4.65
N SER A 81 -18.25 -8.06 3.58
CA SER A 81 -19.03 -9.29 3.30
C SER A 81 -18.22 -10.24 2.42
N ARG A 82 -18.64 -11.50 2.39
CA ARG A 82 -18.03 -12.51 1.52
C ARG A 82 -18.21 -12.14 0.04
N GLU A 83 -19.36 -11.61 -0.32
CA GLU A 83 -19.63 -11.19 -1.69
C GLU A 83 -18.66 -10.10 -2.14
N GLN A 84 -18.47 -9.07 -1.33
CA GLN A 84 -17.51 -8.02 -1.64
C GLN A 84 -16.08 -8.55 -1.71
N HIS A 85 -15.73 -9.46 -0.85
CA HIS A 85 -14.43 -10.13 -0.89
C HIS A 85 -14.22 -10.90 -2.19
N ASN A 86 -15.24 -11.60 -2.66
CA ASN A 86 -15.18 -12.33 -3.93
C ASN A 86 -15.05 -11.37 -5.12
N VAL A 87 -15.75 -10.25 -5.11
CA VAL A 87 -15.62 -9.20 -6.13
C VAL A 87 -14.20 -8.64 -6.15
N ALA A 88 -13.63 -8.34 -4.98
CA ALA A 88 -12.27 -7.84 -4.87
C ALA A 88 -11.25 -8.84 -5.43
N TRP A 89 -11.41 -10.13 -5.12
CA TRP A 89 -10.55 -11.17 -5.68
C TRP A 89 -10.65 -11.27 -7.21
N PHE A 90 -11.85 -11.14 -7.75
CA PHE A 90 -12.03 -11.14 -9.21
C PHE A 90 -11.29 -9.97 -9.86
N ILE A 91 -11.42 -8.77 -9.31
CA ILE A 91 -10.73 -7.58 -9.82
C ILE A 91 -9.22 -7.75 -9.72
N TYR A 92 -8.73 -8.24 -8.59
CA TYR A 92 -7.31 -8.48 -8.36
C TYR A 92 -6.70 -9.43 -9.40
N ARG A 93 -7.45 -10.46 -9.80
CA ARG A 93 -7.00 -11.44 -10.78
C ARG A 93 -7.14 -10.98 -12.24
N HIS A 94 -7.93 -9.93 -12.49
CA HIS A 94 -8.21 -9.43 -13.84
C HIS A 94 -7.99 -7.90 -13.91
N PRO A 95 -6.78 -7.43 -13.60
CA PRO A 95 -6.54 -5.98 -13.47
C PRO A 95 -6.76 -5.21 -14.77
N ASP A 96 -6.57 -5.84 -15.93
CA ASP A 96 -6.65 -5.18 -17.23
C ASP A 96 -8.06 -4.66 -17.57
N TYR A 97 -9.08 -5.13 -16.87
CA TYR A 97 -10.49 -4.77 -17.13
C TYR A 97 -11.02 -3.69 -16.20
N PHE A 98 -10.21 -3.18 -15.26
CA PHE A 98 -10.69 -2.28 -14.22
C PHE A 98 -9.83 -1.01 -14.13
N SER A 99 -10.46 0.07 -13.63
CA SER A 99 -9.77 1.34 -13.43
C SER A 99 -8.73 1.25 -12.29
N PRO A 100 -7.74 2.18 -12.26
CA PRO A 100 -6.77 2.22 -11.16
C PRO A 100 -7.44 2.31 -9.77
N VAL A 101 -8.53 3.06 -9.64
CA VAL A 101 -9.25 3.20 -8.36
C VAL A 101 -9.87 1.88 -7.93
N LYS A 102 -10.54 1.16 -8.84
CA LYS A 102 -11.13 -0.16 -8.55
C LYS A 102 -10.06 -1.19 -8.21
N ARG A 103 -8.96 -1.17 -8.93
CA ARG A 103 -7.82 -2.06 -8.64
C ARG A 103 -7.22 -1.77 -7.27
N ALA A 104 -7.07 -0.49 -6.90
CA ALA A 104 -6.58 -0.10 -5.59
C ALA A 104 -7.56 -0.51 -4.49
N TRP A 105 -8.86 -0.35 -4.73
CA TRP A 105 -9.88 -0.80 -3.78
C TRP A 105 -9.81 -2.31 -3.53
N ALA A 106 -9.52 -3.10 -4.55
CA ALA A 106 -9.46 -4.57 -4.45
C ALA A 106 -8.28 -5.07 -3.61
N VAL A 107 -7.24 -4.28 -3.44
CA VAL A 107 -6.09 -4.62 -2.59
C VAL A 107 -6.44 -4.47 -1.09
#